data_b26a1ab474b587c5248c7e689e24e51c
#
_entry.id   b26a1ab474b587c5248c7e689e24e51c
#
_cell.length_a   1.000
_cell.length_b   1.000
_cell.length_c   1.000
_cell.angle_alpha   90.00
_cell.angle_beta   90.00
_cell.angle_gamma   90.00
#
_symmetry.space_group_name_H-M   'P 1'
#
loop_
_entity.id
_entity.type
_entity.pdbx_description
1 polymer ?
#
loop_
_entity_poly.entity_id
_entity_poly.type
_entity_poly.pdbx_seq_one_letter_code
_entity_poly.pdbx_strand_id
1 'polypeptide(L)'
;MVLFTDGGDEKAIAGFADVLKSQKIDLYVVLVGTSKGSPVLDAKGKPMTKKDGTIAITQRNDALGTLAKENGGAYVVATTGKEDIESLVTVIRGKYKDKQQGEVKISQKVEYFYYPLGLGLFLLLIGLSSFPRRRKS
;
A
#
# COMPACT_ATOMS: atom_id res chain seq x y z
N MET A 1 7.03 -6.40 2.67
CA MET A 1 6.14 -5.92 1.56
C MET A 1 4.75 -6.48 1.78
N VAL A 2 3.70 -5.67 1.53
CA VAL A 2 2.29 -6.16 1.59
C VAL A 2 1.72 -6.16 0.18
N LEU A 3 1.09 -7.25 -0.23
CA LEU A 3 0.50 -7.44 -1.56
C LEU A 3 -0.98 -7.85 -1.42
N PHE A 4 -1.85 -7.17 -2.17
CA PHE A 4 -3.26 -7.54 -2.33
C PHE A 4 -3.44 -8.15 -3.72
N THR A 5 -3.97 -9.36 -3.81
CA THR A 5 -4.05 -10.08 -5.08
C THR A 5 -5.08 -11.20 -5.02
N ASP A 6 -5.58 -11.62 -6.17
CA ASP A 6 -6.37 -12.84 -6.37
C ASP A 6 -5.48 -14.09 -6.60
N GLY A 7 -4.14 -13.90 -6.61
CA GLY A 7 -3.15 -14.98 -6.76
C GLY A 7 -2.43 -15.01 -8.11
N GLY A 8 -2.98 -14.39 -9.14
CA GLY A 8 -2.32 -14.30 -10.46
C GLY A 8 -1.96 -15.63 -11.11
N ASP A 9 -1.07 -15.57 -12.13
CA ASP A 9 -0.59 -16.74 -12.90
C ASP A 9 0.63 -17.39 -12.23
N GLU A 10 0.66 -18.71 -12.14
CA GLU A 10 1.74 -19.50 -11.54
C GLU A 10 3.12 -19.22 -12.18
N LYS A 11 3.16 -18.94 -13.49
CA LYS A 11 4.42 -18.62 -14.17
C LYS A 11 5.05 -17.30 -13.69
N ALA A 12 4.22 -16.33 -13.36
CA ALA A 12 4.68 -15.05 -12.82
C ALA A 12 5.19 -15.20 -11.38
N ILE A 13 4.64 -16.14 -10.61
CA ILE A 13 4.98 -16.39 -9.21
C ILE A 13 6.42 -16.91 -9.07
N ALA A 14 6.89 -17.79 -9.96
CA ALA A 14 8.23 -18.36 -9.88
C ALA A 14 9.32 -17.27 -9.95
N GLY A 15 9.25 -16.38 -10.94
CA GLY A 15 10.21 -15.26 -11.05
C GLY A 15 10.14 -14.29 -9.87
N PHE A 16 8.96 -14.09 -9.30
CA PHE A 16 8.79 -13.26 -8.13
C PHE A 16 9.43 -13.87 -6.87
N ALA A 17 9.36 -15.21 -6.73
CA ALA A 17 9.97 -15.93 -5.62
C ALA A 17 11.48 -15.71 -5.54
N ASP A 18 12.17 -15.76 -6.70
CA ASP A 18 13.62 -15.56 -6.77
C ASP A 18 14.03 -14.15 -6.35
N VAL A 19 13.25 -13.13 -6.75
CA VAL A 19 13.48 -11.74 -6.35
C VAL A 19 13.30 -11.58 -4.84
N LEU A 20 12.26 -12.13 -4.25
CA LEU A 20 12.01 -12.05 -2.80
C LEU A 20 13.14 -12.67 -1.99
N LYS A 21 13.62 -13.85 -2.41
CA LYS A 21 14.74 -14.55 -1.74
C LYS A 21 16.04 -13.77 -1.85
N SER A 22 16.37 -13.26 -3.03
CA SER A 22 17.61 -12.50 -3.25
C SER A 22 17.65 -11.18 -2.47
N GLN A 23 16.52 -10.52 -2.33
CA GLN A 23 16.39 -9.23 -1.63
C GLN A 23 16.08 -9.37 -0.14
N LYS A 24 15.88 -10.59 0.39
CA LYS A 24 15.48 -10.88 1.77
C LYS A 24 14.24 -10.08 2.20
N ILE A 25 13.24 -10.01 1.33
CA ILE A 25 12.01 -9.26 1.55
C ILE A 25 10.96 -10.17 2.19
N ASP A 26 10.50 -9.83 3.39
CA ASP A 26 9.33 -10.49 3.98
C ASP A 26 8.07 -10.12 3.19
N LEU A 27 7.36 -11.14 2.69
CA LEU A 27 6.14 -10.98 1.90
C LEU A 27 4.90 -11.22 2.77
N TYR A 28 3.99 -10.26 2.80
CA TYR A 28 2.68 -10.40 3.42
C TYR A 28 1.62 -10.30 2.34
N VAL A 29 0.70 -11.26 2.27
CA VAL A 29 -0.28 -11.35 1.19
C VAL A 29 -1.69 -11.31 1.74
N VAL A 30 -2.52 -10.49 1.14
CA VAL A 30 -3.98 -10.51 1.31
C VAL A 30 -4.56 -11.11 0.04
N LEU A 31 -5.00 -12.36 0.13
CA LEU A 31 -5.63 -13.07 -0.97
C LEU A 31 -7.12 -12.71 -1.04
N VAL A 32 -7.55 -12.20 -2.19
CA VAL A 32 -8.92 -11.81 -2.46
C VAL A 32 -9.56 -12.83 -3.41
N GLY A 33 -10.80 -13.20 -3.16
CA GLY A 33 -11.54 -14.12 -4.02
C GLY A 33 -11.87 -15.45 -3.37
N THR A 34 -12.57 -16.30 -4.12
CA THR A 34 -13.04 -17.61 -3.66
C THR A 34 -12.23 -18.74 -4.26
N SER A 35 -11.98 -19.79 -3.48
CA SER A 35 -11.31 -21.01 -3.98
C SER A 35 -12.16 -21.82 -4.96
N LYS A 36 -13.50 -21.70 -4.86
CA LYS A 36 -14.43 -22.39 -5.77
C LYS A 36 -14.47 -21.75 -7.15
N GLY A 37 -14.01 -20.52 -7.27
CA GLY A 37 -14.12 -19.72 -8.48
C GLY A 37 -15.53 -19.20 -8.74
N SER A 38 -15.62 -18.22 -9.63
CA SER A 38 -16.88 -17.64 -10.09
C SER A 38 -16.78 -17.38 -11.60
N PRO A 39 -17.85 -17.59 -12.35
CA PRO A 39 -17.85 -17.26 -13.78
C PRO A 39 -17.69 -15.76 -13.96
N VAL A 40 -16.82 -15.37 -14.90
CA VAL A 40 -16.71 -13.97 -15.32
C VAL A 40 -17.92 -13.63 -16.16
N LEU A 41 -18.64 -12.59 -15.78
CA LEU A 41 -19.82 -12.12 -16.52
C LEU A 41 -19.42 -10.93 -17.41
N ASP A 42 -20.02 -10.87 -18.61
CA ASP A 42 -19.94 -9.70 -19.48
C ASP A 42 -20.81 -8.53 -18.95
N ALA A 43 -20.75 -7.38 -19.60
CA ALA A 43 -21.57 -6.22 -19.25
C ALA A 43 -23.11 -6.49 -19.35
N LYS A 44 -23.51 -7.58 -19.97
CA LYS A 44 -24.90 -8.02 -20.11
C LYS A 44 -25.29 -9.14 -19.12
N GLY A 45 -24.38 -9.50 -18.21
CA GLY A 45 -24.60 -10.56 -17.21
C GLY A 45 -24.47 -11.98 -17.76
N LYS A 46 -23.94 -12.19 -18.96
CA LYS A 46 -23.72 -13.52 -19.53
C LYS A 46 -22.30 -14.01 -19.20
N PRO A 47 -22.11 -15.32 -18.91
CA PRO A 47 -20.79 -15.88 -18.70
C PRO A 47 -19.90 -15.68 -19.92
N MET A 48 -18.71 -15.15 -19.70
CA MET A 48 -17.68 -15.04 -20.75
C MET A 48 -17.08 -16.41 -21.04
N THR A 49 -16.84 -16.69 -22.32
CA THR A 49 -16.17 -17.91 -22.75
C THR A 49 -14.75 -17.60 -23.21
N LYS A 50 -13.84 -18.53 -22.92
CA LYS A 50 -12.46 -18.49 -23.43
C LYS A 50 -12.46 -18.85 -24.94
N LYS A 51 -11.30 -18.70 -25.58
CA LYS A 51 -11.13 -19.04 -27.00
C LYS A 51 -11.38 -20.54 -27.32
N ASP A 52 -11.27 -21.40 -26.33
CA ASP A 52 -11.53 -22.84 -26.40
C ASP A 52 -13.00 -23.21 -26.16
N GLY A 53 -13.90 -22.23 -25.97
CA GLY A 53 -15.32 -22.43 -25.72
C GLY A 53 -15.66 -22.73 -24.26
N THR A 54 -14.71 -22.82 -23.35
CA THR A 54 -14.97 -23.02 -21.92
C THR A 54 -15.34 -21.71 -21.23
N ILE A 55 -16.14 -21.80 -20.17
CA ILE A 55 -16.52 -20.62 -19.37
C ILE A 55 -15.27 -20.07 -18.67
N ALA A 56 -15.05 -18.77 -18.77
CA ALA A 56 -14.00 -18.10 -18.02
C ALA A 56 -14.39 -18.06 -16.54
N ILE A 57 -13.56 -18.65 -15.68
CA ILE A 57 -13.77 -18.70 -14.24
C ILE A 57 -12.61 -17.93 -13.59
N THR A 58 -12.93 -17.02 -12.66
CA THR A 58 -11.95 -16.44 -11.75
C THR A 58 -11.85 -17.35 -10.53
N GLN A 59 -10.65 -17.81 -10.24
CA GLN A 59 -10.40 -18.63 -9.09
C GLN A 59 -9.17 -18.09 -8.37
N ARG A 60 -9.26 -18.01 -7.04
CA ARG A 60 -8.11 -17.56 -6.23
C ARG A 60 -6.99 -18.62 -6.31
N ASN A 61 -5.78 -18.16 -6.55
CA ASN A 61 -4.58 -18.98 -6.50
C ASN A 61 -3.86 -18.78 -5.16
N ASP A 62 -3.77 -19.83 -4.36
CA ASP A 62 -3.17 -19.78 -3.03
C ASP A 62 -1.62 -19.94 -3.04
N ALA A 63 -1.00 -20.13 -4.20
CA ALA A 63 0.44 -20.31 -4.33
C ALA A 63 1.25 -19.11 -3.79
N LEU A 64 0.77 -17.88 -3.99
CA LEU A 64 1.39 -16.68 -3.39
C LEU A 64 1.29 -16.65 -1.87
N GLY A 65 0.23 -17.20 -1.30
CA GLY A 65 0.10 -17.35 0.15
C GLY A 65 1.15 -18.30 0.72
N THR A 66 1.36 -19.45 0.04
CA THR A 66 2.42 -20.41 0.41
C THR A 66 3.80 -19.77 0.29
N LEU A 67 4.07 -19.06 -0.81
CA LEU A 67 5.32 -18.33 -1.01
C LEU A 67 5.57 -17.29 0.08
N ALA A 68 4.54 -16.59 0.54
CA ALA A 68 4.65 -15.63 1.64
C ALA A 68 5.15 -16.30 2.93
N LYS A 69 4.59 -17.46 3.29
CA LYS A 69 5.04 -18.22 4.47
C LYS A 69 6.49 -18.70 4.34
N GLU A 70 6.88 -19.20 3.16
CA GLU A 70 8.23 -19.69 2.91
C GLU A 70 9.29 -18.58 2.99
N ASN A 71 8.92 -17.34 2.65
CA ASN A 71 9.80 -16.17 2.74
C ASN A 71 9.65 -15.39 4.05
N GLY A 72 9.24 -16.06 5.13
CA GLY A 72 9.21 -15.48 6.47
C GLY A 72 8.11 -14.43 6.71
N GLY A 73 7.15 -14.31 5.80
CA GLY A 73 5.96 -13.48 5.97
C GLY A 73 4.74 -14.28 6.40
N ALA A 74 3.56 -13.77 6.07
CA ALA A 74 2.28 -14.40 6.34
C ALA A 74 1.26 -14.04 5.26
N TYR A 75 0.16 -14.79 5.20
CA TYR A 75 -0.98 -14.41 4.37
C TYR A 75 -2.29 -14.57 5.12
N VAL A 76 -3.28 -13.82 4.66
CA VAL A 76 -4.68 -13.96 5.05
C VAL A 76 -5.55 -14.01 3.80
N VAL A 77 -6.69 -14.66 3.93
CA VAL A 77 -7.73 -14.65 2.90
C VAL A 77 -8.74 -13.59 3.29
N ALA A 78 -8.92 -12.58 2.43
CA ALA A 78 -9.89 -11.53 2.67
C ALA A 78 -11.31 -12.09 2.63
N THR A 79 -12.01 -11.97 3.74
CA THR A 79 -13.45 -12.21 3.86
C THR A 79 -14.18 -10.86 3.92
N THR A 80 -15.47 -10.88 4.25
CA THR A 80 -16.26 -9.65 4.39
C THR A 80 -15.94 -8.89 5.70
N GLY A 81 -15.20 -9.52 6.62
CA GLY A 81 -14.86 -8.97 7.94
C GLY A 81 -13.56 -8.17 7.96
N LYS A 82 -13.37 -7.37 8.99
CA LYS A 82 -12.10 -6.63 9.25
C LYS A 82 -11.05 -7.52 9.95
N GLU A 83 -11.48 -8.63 10.51
CA GLU A 83 -10.72 -9.54 11.37
C GLU A 83 -9.48 -10.11 10.68
N ASP A 84 -9.58 -10.37 9.37
CA ASP A 84 -8.48 -10.92 8.58
C ASP A 84 -7.31 -9.92 8.48
N ILE A 85 -7.64 -8.64 8.23
CA ILE A 85 -6.63 -7.59 8.14
C ILE A 85 -6.04 -7.29 9.51
N GLU A 86 -6.84 -7.28 10.56
CA GLU A 86 -6.39 -7.07 11.93
C GLU A 86 -5.44 -8.19 12.37
N SER A 87 -5.74 -9.44 12.00
CA SER A 87 -4.86 -10.59 12.24
C SER A 87 -3.51 -10.42 11.55
N LEU A 88 -3.50 -10.03 10.27
CA LEU A 88 -2.28 -9.77 9.51
C LEU A 88 -1.46 -8.63 10.12
N VAL A 89 -2.11 -7.53 10.49
CA VAL A 89 -1.47 -6.39 11.15
C VAL A 89 -0.84 -6.81 12.48
N THR A 90 -1.51 -7.67 13.24
CA THR A 90 -1.00 -8.18 14.51
C THR A 90 0.27 -9.02 14.31
N VAL A 91 0.28 -9.90 13.30
CA VAL A 91 1.47 -10.70 12.95
C VAL A 91 2.63 -9.79 12.53
N ILE A 92 2.36 -8.80 11.68
CA ILE A 92 3.38 -7.84 11.24
C ILE A 92 3.94 -7.07 12.44
N ARG A 93 3.07 -6.52 13.28
CA ARG A 93 3.48 -5.77 14.49
C ARG A 93 4.28 -6.64 15.45
N GLY A 94 3.88 -7.89 15.67
CA GLY A 94 4.61 -8.83 16.52
C GLY A 94 6.03 -9.06 16.01
N LYS A 95 6.19 -9.32 14.71
CA LYS A 95 7.50 -9.57 14.10
C LYS A 95 8.44 -8.36 14.12
N TYR A 96 7.90 -7.15 13.98
CA TYR A 96 8.71 -5.92 13.90
C TYR A 96 8.76 -5.13 15.21
N LYS A 97 8.06 -5.57 16.26
CA LYS A 97 8.04 -4.90 17.56
C LYS A 97 9.46 -4.78 18.17
N ASP A 98 10.28 -5.80 18.00
CA ASP A 98 11.65 -5.82 18.51
C ASP A 98 12.65 -5.08 17.59
N LYS A 99 12.28 -4.86 16.33
CA LYS A 99 13.11 -4.09 15.38
C LYS A 99 12.87 -2.58 15.46
N GLN A 100 11.84 -2.13 16.17
CA GLN A 100 11.58 -0.70 16.38
C GLN A 100 12.55 -0.01 17.35
N GLN A 101 13.55 -0.70 17.89
CA GLN A 101 14.67 -0.05 18.55
C GLN A 101 15.63 0.68 17.58
N GLY A 102 15.48 0.47 16.28
CA GLY A 102 16.04 1.35 15.27
C GLY A 102 14.94 2.29 14.80
N GLU A 103 14.76 3.41 15.49
CA GLU A 103 13.84 4.46 15.08
C GLU A 103 14.06 4.84 13.61
N VAL A 104 13.21 4.35 12.70
CA VAL A 104 12.87 5.18 11.56
C VAL A 104 11.98 6.29 12.14
N LYS A 105 12.59 7.28 12.75
CA LYS A 105 11.99 8.59 12.93
C LYS A 105 11.59 9.01 11.51
N ILE A 106 10.33 8.84 11.16
CA ILE A 106 9.72 9.69 10.15
C ILE A 106 9.82 11.06 10.79
N SER A 107 10.94 11.72 10.51
CA SER A 107 11.12 13.11 10.87
C SER A 107 9.98 13.83 10.15
N GLN A 108 8.91 14.10 10.85
CA GLN A 108 7.98 15.13 10.42
C GLN A 108 8.84 16.36 10.30
N LYS A 109 9.21 16.66 9.06
CA LYS A 109 9.97 17.85 8.73
C LYS A 109 9.06 19.02 9.12
N VAL A 110 9.25 19.49 10.36
CA VAL A 110 8.54 20.69 10.82
C VAL A 110 9.03 21.81 9.91
N GLU A 111 8.14 22.25 9.07
CA GLU A 111 8.46 23.29 8.09
C GLU A 111 8.54 24.63 8.83
N TYR A 112 9.76 25.03 9.18
CA TYR A 112 10.01 26.28 9.88
C TYR A 112 9.92 27.53 9.00
N PHE A 113 9.54 27.39 7.73
CA PHE A 113 9.50 28.51 6.80
C PHE A 113 8.46 29.59 7.18
N TYR A 114 7.47 29.25 8.00
CA TYR A 114 6.47 30.21 8.49
C TYR A 114 7.08 31.32 9.33
N TYR A 115 8.15 31.06 10.09
CA TYR A 115 8.78 32.05 10.94
C TYR A 115 9.48 33.15 10.13
N PRO A 116 10.39 32.86 9.17
CA PRO A 116 11.01 33.89 8.35
C PRO A 116 9.98 34.58 7.44
N LEU A 117 8.94 33.87 6.96
CA LEU A 117 7.87 34.45 6.17
C LEU A 117 7.06 35.48 6.99
N GLY A 118 6.68 35.16 8.21
CA GLY A 118 5.98 36.07 9.11
C GLY A 118 6.79 37.31 9.47
N LEU A 119 8.09 37.11 9.76
CA LEU A 119 9.00 38.22 10.03
C LEU A 119 9.18 39.13 8.80
N GLY A 120 9.32 38.56 7.60
CA GLY A 120 9.41 39.31 6.35
C GLY A 120 8.17 40.15 6.08
N LEU A 121 6.98 39.57 6.27
CA LEU A 121 5.71 40.28 6.11
C LEU A 121 5.57 41.43 7.13
N PHE A 122 5.97 41.21 8.37
CA PHE A 122 5.93 42.24 9.41
C PHE A 122 6.85 43.42 9.08
N LEU A 123 8.09 43.16 8.64
CA LEU A 123 9.03 44.21 8.22
C LEU A 123 8.50 44.99 7.00
N LEU A 124 7.85 44.29 6.07
CA LEU A 124 7.26 44.90 4.89
C LEU A 124 6.12 45.88 5.27
N LEU A 125 5.27 45.49 6.22
CA LEU A 125 4.20 46.37 6.74
C LEU A 125 4.76 47.62 7.43
N ILE A 126 5.85 47.51 8.22
CA ILE A 126 6.52 48.65 8.83
C ILE A 126 7.10 49.55 7.74
N GLY A 127 7.78 48.98 6.74
CA GLY A 127 8.33 49.73 5.63
C GLY A 127 7.28 50.53 4.84
N LEU A 128 6.13 49.90 4.53
CA LEU A 128 5.02 50.54 3.87
C LEU A 128 4.34 51.64 4.69
N SER A 129 4.28 51.44 6.04
CA SER A 129 3.70 52.45 6.94
C SER A 129 4.61 53.67 7.13
N SER A 130 5.91 53.51 6.89
CA SER A 130 6.93 54.56 7.05
C SER A 130 7.08 55.49 5.82
N PHE A 131 6.30 55.31 4.73
CA PHE A 131 6.34 56.21 3.60
C PHE A 131 5.83 57.61 4.00
N PRO A 132 6.64 58.67 3.86
CA PRO A 132 6.21 60.02 4.18
C PRO A 132 5.09 60.45 3.21
N ARG A 133 3.92 60.78 3.76
CA ARG A 133 2.84 61.42 2.98
C ARG A 133 3.37 62.71 2.39
N ARG A 134 3.60 62.76 1.08
CA ARG A 134 3.86 64.00 0.37
C ARG A 134 2.68 64.98 0.65
N ARG A 135 2.91 65.98 1.47
CA ARG A 135 2.04 67.13 1.62
C ARG A 135 2.09 67.86 0.28
N LYS A 136 0.97 67.90 -0.44
CA LYS A 136 0.79 68.88 -1.54
C LYS A 136 0.65 70.25 -0.90
N SER A 137 1.62 71.10 -1.24
CA SER A 137 1.50 72.54 -1.05
C SER A 137 0.79 73.11 -2.27
#